data_42801c4904f1b17c901ee43a0fc850aa
#
_entry.id   42801c4904f1b17c901ee43a0fc850aa
#
_cell.length_a   1.000
_cell.length_b   1.000
_cell.length_c   1.000
_cell.angle_alpha   90.00
_cell.angle_beta   90.00
_cell.angle_gamma   90.00
#
_symmetry.space_group_name_H-M   'P 1'
#
loop_
_entity.id
_entity.type
_entity.pdbx_description
1 polymer ?
#
loop_
_entity_poly.entity_id
_entity_poly.type
_entity_poly.pdbx_seq_one_letter_code
_entity_poly.pdbx_strand_id
1 'polypeptide(L)'
;MSTVFNTKQVDIMTEPMFFGSGLGIARYDIQRHKVFEELIEKQLSFFWRPEEVNVMMDRGQFEKLPEHQRNIFTDNLKYQSLLDSIQGRAPAAVLSALISDPSLDTWNQTWTFSETIHSRSYTHIMRNLYVDPAKIFDEIVLDEAIMKRAESIGVYYDDVIAKTRAWENAKNRCFNQDNIEIKEAKRDLMKSLYLCLHVINALEAIRFYVSFACTFNFQD
;
A
#
# COMPACT_ATOMS: atom_id res chain seq x y z
N MET A 1 -16.75 -3.48 18.24
CA MET A 1 -16.83 -3.60 16.77
C MET A 1 -16.41 -2.28 16.18
N SER A 2 -15.51 -2.29 15.24
CA SER A 2 -15.27 -1.12 14.39
C SER A 2 -16.59 -0.83 13.65
N THR A 3 -17.06 0.40 13.69
CA THR A 3 -18.25 0.83 12.96
C THR A 3 -17.81 1.67 11.78
N VAL A 4 -18.52 1.57 10.66
CA VAL A 4 -18.26 2.41 9.47
C VAL A 4 -18.52 3.89 9.77
N PHE A 5 -19.43 4.15 10.69
CA PHE A 5 -19.78 5.51 11.09
C PHE A 5 -19.97 5.62 12.62
N ASN A 6 -19.13 6.44 13.24
CA ASN A 6 -19.26 6.78 14.65
C ASN A 6 -20.27 7.94 14.80
N THR A 7 -21.41 7.67 15.44
CA THR A 7 -22.45 8.67 15.68
C THR A 7 -22.16 9.59 16.87
N LYS A 8 -21.12 9.32 17.63
CA LYS A 8 -20.71 10.17 18.76
C LYS A 8 -19.96 11.39 18.24
N GLN A 9 -20.18 12.51 18.91
CA GLN A 9 -19.37 13.68 18.69
C GLN A 9 -17.96 13.40 19.23
N VAL A 10 -16.97 13.51 18.35
CA VAL A 10 -15.56 13.31 18.66
C VAL A 10 -14.81 14.61 18.41
N ASP A 11 -13.96 14.98 19.35
CA ASP A 11 -13.06 16.12 19.16
C ASP A 11 -11.79 15.65 18.41
N ILE A 12 -11.76 15.93 17.12
CA ILE A 12 -10.67 15.56 16.21
C ILE A 12 -9.32 16.09 16.69
N MET A 13 -9.30 17.24 17.39
CA MET A 13 -8.05 17.86 17.87
C MET A 13 -7.41 17.09 19.03
N THR A 14 -8.16 16.21 19.70
CA THR A 14 -7.66 15.40 20.82
C THR A 14 -7.56 13.92 20.50
N GLU A 15 -8.24 13.44 19.45
CA GLU A 15 -8.18 12.03 19.03
C GLU A 15 -6.75 11.63 18.58
N PRO A 16 -6.30 10.43 18.95
CA PRO A 16 -5.04 9.91 18.43
C PRO A 16 -5.18 9.53 16.94
N MET A 17 -4.06 9.45 16.21
CA MET A 17 -4.06 9.01 14.81
C MET A 17 -4.61 7.58 14.64
N PHE A 18 -4.31 6.70 15.59
CA PHE A 18 -4.73 5.29 15.61
C PHE A 18 -5.36 4.93 16.96
N PHE A 19 -6.25 3.94 16.96
CA PHE A 19 -6.85 3.35 18.16
C PHE A 19 -7.74 4.29 18.97
N GLY A 20 -8.27 5.34 18.36
CA GLY A 20 -9.23 6.25 18.96
C GLY A 20 -10.67 5.76 18.87
N SER A 21 -11.61 6.71 18.92
CA SER A 21 -13.05 6.44 19.01
C SER A 21 -13.67 5.97 17.69
N GLY A 22 -12.92 5.97 16.60
CA GLY A 22 -13.37 5.66 15.25
C GLY A 22 -13.91 6.87 14.49
N LEU A 23 -13.97 6.73 13.17
CA LEU A 23 -14.31 7.80 12.26
C LEU A 23 -15.81 8.14 12.28
N GLY A 24 -16.11 9.42 12.36
CA GLY A 24 -17.46 9.98 12.21
C GLY A 24 -17.60 10.70 10.86
N ILE A 25 -18.06 11.95 10.91
CA ILE A 25 -18.13 12.82 9.73
C ILE A 25 -16.70 13.16 9.28
N ALA A 26 -16.41 12.95 7.99
CA ALA A 26 -15.17 13.41 7.39
C ALA A 26 -15.15 14.95 7.36
N ARG A 27 -14.28 15.54 8.16
CA ARG A 27 -14.14 16.98 8.31
C ARG A 27 -12.77 17.43 7.83
N TYR A 28 -12.75 18.27 6.83
CA TYR A 28 -11.53 18.84 6.25
C TYR A 28 -11.33 20.32 6.65
N ASP A 29 -12.28 20.90 7.38
CA ASP A 29 -12.23 22.25 7.93
C ASP A 29 -11.42 22.33 9.23
N ILE A 30 -11.26 21.23 9.95
CA ILE A 30 -10.48 21.10 11.19
C ILE A 30 -9.51 19.94 11.03
N GLN A 31 -8.22 20.23 11.16
CA GLN A 31 -7.16 19.23 10.97
C GLN A 31 -6.16 19.32 12.12
N ARG A 32 -5.97 18.21 12.82
CA ARG A 32 -4.92 18.08 13.84
C ARG A 32 -3.54 17.96 13.20
N HIS A 33 -3.45 17.20 12.11
CA HIS A 33 -2.21 16.88 11.40
C HIS A 33 -2.29 17.37 9.95
N LYS A 34 -2.00 18.64 9.72
CA LYS A 34 -2.07 19.29 8.39
C LYS A 34 -1.22 18.60 7.32
N VAL A 35 -0.15 17.90 7.72
CA VAL A 35 0.73 17.20 6.80
C VAL A 35 -0.01 16.20 5.92
N PHE A 36 -1.08 15.56 6.40
CA PHE A 36 -1.83 14.61 5.59
C PHE A 36 -2.58 15.31 4.45
N GLU A 37 -3.15 16.47 4.72
CA GLU A 37 -3.82 17.27 3.68
C GLU A 37 -2.81 17.76 2.64
N GLU A 38 -1.65 18.25 3.08
CA GLU A 38 -0.56 18.66 2.18
C GLU A 38 -0.10 17.50 1.29
N LEU A 39 -0.04 16.27 1.83
CA LEU A 39 0.30 15.07 1.06
C LEU A 39 -0.81 14.69 0.07
N ILE A 40 -2.09 14.81 0.44
CA ILE A 40 -3.23 14.57 -0.45
C ILE A 40 -3.19 15.55 -1.62
N GLU A 41 -3.11 16.84 -1.35
CA GLU A 41 -3.03 17.89 -2.38
C GLU A 41 -1.83 17.67 -3.30
N LYS A 42 -0.68 17.34 -2.74
CA LYS A 42 0.51 17.00 -3.52
C LYS A 42 0.27 15.81 -4.43
N GLN A 43 -0.32 14.73 -3.92
CA GLN A 43 -0.61 13.52 -4.70
C GLN A 43 -1.59 13.80 -5.83
N LEU A 44 -2.63 14.61 -5.58
CA LEU A 44 -3.61 15.00 -6.59
C LEU A 44 -3.01 15.92 -7.66
N SER A 45 -2.02 16.74 -7.30
CA SER A 45 -1.42 17.72 -8.22
C SER A 45 -0.63 17.08 -9.36
N PHE A 46 -0.17 15.84 -9.21
CA PHE A 46 0.54 15.08 -10.25
C PHE A 46 -0.18 13.78 -10.64
N PHE A 47 -1.50 13.76 -10.51
CA PHE A 47 -2.31 12.66 -11.00
C PHE A 47 -2.11 12.45 -12.51
N TRP A 48 -2.01 11.20 -12.93
CA TRP A 48 -1.92 10.82 -14.35
C TRP A 48 -2.71 9.55 -14.63
N ARG A 49 -2.93 9.30 -15.92
CA ARG A 49 -3.48 8.04 -16.41
C ARG A 49 -2.41 7.31 -17.22
N PRO A 50 -2.27 5.98 -17.10
CA PRO A 50 -1.27 5.22 -17.86
C PRO A 50 -1.31 5.48 -19.37
N GLU A 51 -2.51 5.67 -19.92
CA GLU A 51 -2.76 5.90 -21.33
C GLU A 51 -2.24 7.26 -21.86
N GLU A 52 -1.90 8.18 -20.96
CA GLU A 52 -1.30 9.48 -21.34
C GLU A 52 0.17 9.32 -21.76
N VAL A 53 0.80 8.22 -21.40
CA VAL A 53 2.16 7.90 -21.80
C VAL A 53 2.14 7.03 -23.05
N ASN A 54 2.67 7.59 -24.16
CA ASN A 54 2.72 6.87 -25.44
C ASN A 54 3.93 5.94 -25.48
N VAL A 55 3.69 4.64 -25.33
CA VAL A 55 4.71 3.58 -25.39
C VAL A 55 4.67 2.75 -26.69
N MET A 56 4.00 3.25 -27.73
CA MET A 56 3.82 2.49 -28.99
C MET A 56 5.13 2.17 -29.71
N MET A 57 6.13 3.05 -29.60
CA MET A 57 7.44 2.87 -30.24
C MET A 57 8.39 1.98 -29.44
N ASP A 58 8.12 1.80 -28.16
CA ASP A 58 9.03 1.17 -27.21
C ASP A 58 9.22 -0.31 -27.51
N ARG A 59 8.19 -0.98 -28.05
CA ARG A 59 8.30 -2.38 -28.47
C ARG A 59 9.43 -2.62 -29.46
N GLY A 60 9.51 -1.80 -30.51
CA GLY A 60 10.57 -1.93 -31.51
C GLY A 60 11.97 -1.62 -30.97
N GLN A 61 12.07 -0.80 -29.94
CA GLN A 61 13.32 -0.54 -29.22
C GLN A 61 13.66 -1.69 -28.29
N PHE A 62 12.69 -2.16 -27.50
CA PHE A 62 12.82 -3.29 -26.60
C PHE A 62 13.26 -4.58 -27.31
N GLU A 63 12.69 -4.88 -28.48
CA GLU A 63 13.06 -6.07 -29.28
C GLU A 63 14.53 -6.01 -29.76
N LYS A 64 15.11 -4.83 -29.91
CA LYS A 64 16.53 -4.64 -30.31
C LYS A 64 17.50 -4.73 -29.16
N LEU A 65 17.06 -4.66 -27.93
CA LEU A 65 17.92 -4.80 -26.75
C LEU A 65 18.57 -6.19 -26.72
N PRO A 66 19.80 -6.30 -26.20
CA PRO A 66 20.39 -7.60 -25.90
C PRO A 66 19.49 -8.42 -24.97
N GLU A 67 19.51 -9.75 -25.12
CA GLU A 67 18.64 -10.65 -24.37
C GLU A 67 18.72 -10.47 -22.86
N HIS A 68 19.94 -10.32 -22.33
CA HIS A 68 20.14 -10.11 -20.89
C HIS A 68 19.47 -8.81 -20.38
N GLN A 69 19.48 -7.74 -21.18
CA GLN A 69 18.80 -6.51 -20.82
C GLN A 69 17.28 -6.65 -20.87
N ARG A 70 16.73 -7.33 -21.89
CA ARG A 70 15.30 -7.64 -21.93
C ARG A 70 14.86 -8.44 -20.71
N ASN A 71 15.66 -9.44 -20.32
CA ASN A 71 15.36 -10.27 -19.15
C ASN A 71 15.36 -9.44 -17.87
N ILE A 72 16.37 -8.60 -17.63
CA ILE A 72 16.42 -7.69 -16.46
C ILE A 72 15.20 -6.77 -16.43
N PHE A 73 14.84 -6.17 -17.56
CA PHE A 73 13.69 -5.29 -17.65
C PHE A 73 12.37 -6.03 -17.35
N THR A 74 12.21 -7.24 -17.92
CA THR A 74 11.04 -8.09 -17.71
C THR A 74 10.89 -8.51 -16.26
N ASP A 75 11.97 -8.98 -15.63
CA ASP A 75 11.96 -9.42 -14.23
C ASP A 75 11.69 -8.24 -13.27
N ASN A 76 12.20 -7.06 -13.62
CA ASN A 76 11.91 -5.83 -12.88
C ASN A 76 10.43 -5.44 -12.96
N LEU A 77 9.80 -5.53 -14.15
CA LEU A 77 8.36 -5.30 -14.31
C LEU A 77 7.51 -6.33 -13.56
N LYS A 78 7.90 -7.62 -13.60
CA LYS A 78 7.24 -8.67 -12.82
C LYS A 78 7.28 -8.36 -11.33
N TYR A 79 8.45 -7.98 -10.82
CA TYR A 79 8.67 -7.62 -9.42
C TYR A 79 7.79 -6.42 -9.00
N GLN A 80 7.82 -5.33 -9.76
CA GLN A 80 7.01 -4.13 -9.50
C GLN A 80 5.52 -4.45 -9.53
N SER A 81 5.05 -5.19 -10.54
CA SER A 81 3.64 -5.57 -10.68
C SER A 81 3.12 -6.35 -9.49
N LEU A 82 3.93 -7.28 -8.93
CA LEU A 82 3.53 -8.06 -7.77
C LEU A 82 3.48 -7.19 -6.51
N LEU A 83 4.49 -6.37 -6.27
CA LEU A 83 4.55 -5.54 -5.06
C LEU A 83 3.44 -4.48 -5.05
N ASP A 84 3.18 -3.80 -6.17
CA ASP A 84 2.09 -2.82 -6.24
C ASP A 84 0.70 -3.47 -6.22
N SER A 85 0.61 -4.75 -6.57
CA SER A 85 -0.62 -5.52 -6.33
C SER A 85 -0.89 -5.73 -4.84
N ILE A 86 0.14 -5.78 -4.00
CA ILE A 86 0.02 -5.81 -2.54
C ILE A 86 -0.30 -4.40 -2.03
N GLN A 87 0.48 -3.40 -2.42
CA GLN A 87 0.33 -2.01 -1.97
C GLN A 87 -1.00 -1.39 -2.42
N GLY A 88 -1.53 -1.73 -3.57
CA GLY A 88 -2.87 -1.29 -4.03
C GLY A 88 -4.05 -1.86 -3.22
N ARG A 89 -3.80 -2.71 -2.23
CA ARG A 89 -4.84 -3.32 -1.38
C ARG A 89 -4.56 -3.24 0.10
N ALA A 90 -3.32 -3.54 0.50
CA ALA A 90 -2.98 -3.76 1.90
C ALA A 90 -3.13 -2.52 2.77
N PRO A 91 -2.71 -1.30 2.38
CA PRO A 91 -2.88 -0.11 3.23
C PRO A 91 -4.33 0.14 3.59
N ALA A 92 -5.24 0.18 2.64
CA ALA A 92 -6.66 0.37 2.93
C ALA A 92 -7.25 -0.79 3.76
N ALA A 93 -6.96 -2.03 3.38
CA ALA A 93 -7.52 -3.21 4.06
C ALA A 93 -7.04 -3.35 5.52
N VAL A 94 -5.81 -2.92 5.81
CA VAL A 94 -5.14 -3.16 7.10
C VAL A 94 -5.20 -1.94 8.00
N LEU A 95 -4.93 -0.75 7.48
CA LEU A 95 -4.77 0.46 8.29
C LEU A 95 -6.09 1.16 8.60
N SER A 96 -7.05 1.20 7.64
CA SER A 96 -8.31 1.94 7.81
C SER A 96 -9.12 1.50 9.05
N ALA A 97 -9.06 0.21 9.42
CA ALA A 97 -9.72 -0.28 10.62
C ALA A 97 -9.13 0.26 11.95
N LEU A 98 -7.90 0.76 11.91
CA LEU A 98 -7.13 1.23 13.06
C LEU A 98 -7.02 2.75 13.12
N ILE A 99 -7.20 3.42 11.99
CA ILE A 99 -7.12 4.88 11.87
C ILE A 99 -8.31 5.53 12.57
N SER A 100 -8.05 6.60 13.29
CA SER A 100 -9.06 7.44 13.94
C SER A 100 -8.94 8.93 13.61
N ASP A 101 -7.91 9.33 12.86
CA ASP A 101 -7.76 10.67 12.32
C ASP A 101 -8.35 10.73 10.90
N PRO A 102 -9.34 11.60 10.61
CA PRO A 102 -9.99 11.66 9.29
C PRO A 102 -9.06 12.04 8.14
N SER A 103 -8.09 12.92 8.37
CA SER A 103 -7.13 13.32 7.35
C SER A 103 -6.16 12.19 7.02
N LEU A 104 -5.73 11.42 8.03
CA LEU A 104 -4.92 10.23 7.82
C LEU A 104 -5.69 9.15 7.07
N ASP A 105 -6.99 8.95 7.36
CA ASP A 105 -7.80 7.97 6.62
C ASP A 105 -7.93 8.38 5.14
N THR A 106 -8.21 9.64 4.86
CA THR A 106 -8.28 10.16 3.49
C THR A 106 -6.93 10.01 2.77
N TRP A 107 -5.82 10.31 3.45
CA TRP A 107 -4.48 10.08 2.91
C TRP A 107 -4.25 8.59 2.59
N ASN A 108 -4.60 7.70 3.49
CA ASN A 108 -4.46 6.25 3.29
C ASN A 108 -5.22 5.74 2.06
N GLN A 109 -6.43 6.28 1.82
CA GLN A 109 -7.23 5.95 0.64
C GLN A 109 -6.64 6.54 -0.65
N THR A 110 -6.16 7.80 -0.60
CA THR A 110 -5.51 8.48 -1.72
C THR A 110 -4.24 7.75 -2.13
N TRP A 111 -3.42 7.35 -1.17
CA TRP A 111 -2.23 6.56 -1.41
C TRP A 111 -2.57 5.20 -2.04
N THR A 112 -3.50 4.45 -1.45
CA THR A 112 -3.93 3.14 -1.99
C THR A 112 -4.44 3.25 -3.42
N PHE A 113 -5.17 4.32 -3.76
CA PHE A 113 -5.62 4.58 -5.13
C PHE A 113 -4.44 4.85 -6.07
N SER A 114 -3.43 5.60 -5.64
CA SER A 114 -2.22 5.86 -6.43
C SER A 114 -1.46 4.57 -6.77
N GLU A 115 -1.34 3.65 -5.81
CA GLU A 115 -0.73 2.33 -6.06
C GLU A 115 -1.53 1.50 -7.11
N THR A 116 -2.84 1.70 -7.15
CA THR A 116 -3.66 1.11 -8.22
C THR A 116 -3.30 1.67 -9.60
N ILE A 117 -2.98 2.96 -9.69
CA ILE A 117 -2.52 3.57 -10.95
C ILE A 117 -1.15 3.00 -11.35
N HIS A 118 -0.21 2.84 -10.40
CA HIS A 118 1.09 2.21 -10.65
C HIS A 118 0.92 0.79 -11.23
N SER A 119 0.14 -0.05 -10.57
CA SER A 119 -0.16 -1.41 -11.03
C SER A 119 -0.77 -1.44 -12.45
N ARG A 120 -1.68 -0.52 -12.76
CA ARG A 120 -2.25 -0.36 -14.11
C ARG A 120 -1.21 0.10 -15.12
N SER A 121 -0.25 0.95 -14.71
CA SER A 121 0.84 1.43 -15.57
C SER A 121 1.76 0.29 -16.00
N TYR A 122 2.11 -0.62 -15.09
CA TYR A 122 2.89 -1.81 -15.47
C TYR A 122 2.13 -2.71 -16.45
N THR A 123 0.83 -2.88 -16.24
CA THR A 123 -0.01 -3.60 -17.21
C THR A 123 -0.03 -2.91 -18.57
N HIS A 124 -0.10 -1.58 -18.59
CA HIS A 124 -0.06 -0.79 -19.83
C HIS A 124 1.28 -0.99 -20.57
N ILE A 125 2.40 -0.93 -19.85
CA ILE A 125 3.73 -1.19 -20.42
C ILE A 125 3.79 -2.61 -21.00
N MET A 126 3.41 -3.63 -20.21
CA MET A 126 3.47 -5.01 -20.66
C MET A 126 2.62 -5.29 -21.90
N ARG A 127 1.42 -4.71 -21.99
CA ARG A 127 0.55 -4.85 -23.19
C ARG A 127 1.15 -4.25 -24.45
N ASN A 128 1.98 -3.22 -24.32
CA ASN A 128 2.61 -2.56 -25.45
C ASN A 128 3.94 -3.21 -25.85
N LEU A 129 4.67 -3.78 -24.90
CA LEU A 129 5.98 -4.39 -25.17
C LEU A 129 5.89 -5.85 -25.64
N TYR A 130 5.02 -6.65 -25.05
CA TYR A 130 5.00 -8.11 -25.28
C TYR A 130 3.89 -8.53 -26.25
N VAL A 131 4.15 -9.57 -27.01
CA VAL A 131 3.15 -10.22 -27.90
C VAL A 131 2.08 -10.92 -27.07
N ASP A 132 2.52 -11.57 -25.98
CA ASP A 132 1.67 -12.31 -25.05
C ASP A 132 1.94 -11.82 -23.62
N PRO A 133 1.31 -10.74 -23.19
CA PRO A 133 1.48 -10.23 -21.82
C PRO A 133 0.90 -11.18 -20.77
N ALA A 134 -0.09 -12.01 -21.11
CA ALA A 134 -0.68 -12.96 -20.16
C ALA A 134 0.36 -13.95 -19.66
N LYS A 135 1.20 -14.47 -20.55
CA LYS A 135 2.30 -15.37 -20.20
C LYS A 135 3.25 -14.73 -19.17
N ILE A 136 3.58 -13.44 -19.33
CA ILE A 136 4.45 -12.73 -18.38
C ILE A 136 3.82 -12.64 -17.00
N PHE A 137 2.50 -12.36 -16.93
CA PHE A 137 1.78 -12.32 -15.65
C PHE A 137 1.70 -13.70 -14.99
N ASP A 138 1.43 -14.76 -15.76
CA ASP A 138 1.34 -16.13 -15.25
C ASP A 138 2.69 -16.61 -14.68
N GLU A 139 3.80 -16.14 -15.23
CA GLU A 139 5.16 -16.48 -14.75
C GLU A 139 5.54 -15.78 -13.44
N ILE A 140 4.88 -14.68 -13.03
CA ILE A 140 5.23 -13.93 -11.81
C ILE A 140 5.20 -14.84 -10.57
N VAL A 141 4.13 -15.62 -10.42
CA VAL A 141 3.93 -16.49 -9.25
C VAL A 141 4.80 -17.75 -9.28
N LEU A 142 5.48 -18.01 -10.41
CA LEU A 142 6.43 -19.12 -10.56
C LEU A 142 7.87 -18.71 -10.21
N ASP A 143 8.14 -17.41 -10.10
CA ASP A 143 9.47 -16.90 -9.74
C ASP A 143 9.63 -16.90 -8.21
N GLU A 144 10.37 -17.88 -7.71
CA GLU A 144 10.62 -18.07 -6.27
C GLU A 144 11.30 -16.83 -5.62
N ALA A 145 12.19 -16.15 -6.35
CA ALA A 145 12.89 -14.99 -5.82
C ALA A 145 11.96 -13.78 -5.66
N ILE A 146 11.06 -13.57 -6.62
CA ILE A 146 10.04 -12.52 -6.59
C ILE A 146 9.03 -12.85 -5.48
N MET A 147 8.52 -14.07 -5.43
CA MET A 147 7.56 -14.51 -4.42
C MET A 147 8.10 -14.38 -3.00
N LYS A 148 9.33 -14.82 -2.75
CA LYS A 148 9.98 -14.65 -1.44
C LYS A 148 10.09 -13.18 -1.00
N ARG A 149 10.32 -12.27 -1.93
CA ARG A 149 10.35 -10.84 -1.62
C ARG A 149 8.97 -10.30 -1.27
N ALA A 150 7.93 -10.72 -1.98
CA ALA A 150 6.54 -10.35 -1.70
C ALA A 150 6.08 -10.90 -0.34
N GLU A 151 6.34 -12.16 -0.06
CA GLU A 151 6.03 -12.80 1.23
C GLU A 151 6.70 -12.09 2.40
N SER A 152 7.96 -11.66 2.23
CA SER A 152 8.69 -10.94 3.28
C SER A 152 8.08 -9.60 3.70
N ILE A 153 7.10 -9.10 2.94
CA ILE A 153 6.29 -7.91 3.25
C ILE A 153 4.90 -8.32 3.72
N GLY A 154 4.27 -9.25 2.98
CA GLY A 154 2.91 -9.72 3.25
C GLY A 154 2.72 -10.20 4.68
N VAL A 155 3.70 -10.91 5.24
CA VAL A 155 3.64 -11.41 6.62
C VAL A 155 3.42 -10.33 7.68
N TYR A 156 3.90 -9.10 7.46
CA TYR A 156 3.69 -7.99 8.40
C TYR A 156 2.27 -7.42 8.30
N TYR A 157 1.71 -7.35 7.12
CA TYR A 157 0.30 -6.99 6.95
C TYR A 157 -0.63 -8.04 7.56
N ASP A 158 -0.34 -9.31 7.31
CA ASP A 158 -1.12 -10.43 7.85
C ASP A 158 -1.06 -10.48 9.38
N ASP A 159 0.10 -10.17 9.99
CA ASP A 159 0.22 -10.09 11.45
C ASP A 159 -0.63 -8.96 12.02
N VAL A 160 -0.67 -7.77 11.38
CA VAL A 160 -1.58 -6.68 11.81
C VAL A 160 -3.03 -7.12 11.72
N ILE A 161 -3.45 -7.80 10.65
CA ILE A 161 -4.81 -8.33 10.51
C ILE A 161 -5.14 -9.31 11.64
N ALA A 162 -4.24 -10.26 11.91
CA ALA A 162 -4.41 -11.26 12.97
C ALA A 162 -4.51 -10.61 14.36
N LYS A 163 -3.64 -9.65 14.67
CA LYS A 163 -3.64 -8.91 15.95
C LYS A 163 -4.85 -8.00 16.09
N THR A 164 -5.33 -7.39 15.01
CA THR A 164 -6.57 -6.61 15.00
C THR A 164 -7.76 -7.47 15.39
N ARG A 165 -7.88 -8.65 14.79
CA ARG A 165 -8.93 -9.62 15.14
C ARG A 165 -8.83 -10.09 16.59
N ALA A 166 -7.63 -10.36 17.07
CA ALA A 166 -7.39 -10.77 18.46
C ALA A 166 -7.84 -9.68 19.46
N TRP A 167 -7.48 -8.42 19.20
CA TRP A 167 -7.91 -7.29 20.02
C TRP A 167 -9.42 -7.06 19.98
N GLU A 168 -10.05 -7.14 18.81
CA GLU A 168 -11.51 -7.03 18.70
C GLU A 168 -12.23 -8.16 19.44
N ASN A 169 -11.74 -9.38 19.34
CA ASN A 169 -12.27 -10.52 20.08
C ASN A 169 -12.13 -10.34 21.59
N ALA A 170 -11.00 -9.83 22.08
CA ALA A 170 -10.82 -9.52 23.50
C ALA A 170 -11.84 -8.46 23.96
N LYS A 171 -12.05 -7.39 23.21
CA LYS A 171 -13.06 -6.35 23.50
C LYS A 171 -14.49 -6.91 23.54
N ASN A 172 -14.81 -7.87 22.67
CA ASN A 172 -16.14 -8.45 22.60
C ASN A 172 -16.41 -9.45 23.73
N ARG A 173 -15.36 -10.11 24.26
CA ARG A 173 -15.49 -11.05 25.39
C ARG A 173 -15.51 -10.37 26.76
N CYS A 174 -14.78 -9.26 26.88
CA CYS A 174 -14.57 -8.60 28.17
C CYS A 174 -15.45 -7.36 28.29
N PHE A 175 -16.38 -7.36 29.25
CA PHE A 175 -17.25 -6.20 29.54
C PHE A 175 -16.46 -5.01 30.10
N ASN A 176 -15.39 -5.28 30.84
CA ASN A 176 -14.52 -4.23 31.40
C ASN A 176 -13.41 -3.89 30.41
N GLN A 177 -13.40 -2.65 29.92
CA GLN A 177 -12.36 -2.15 28.98
C GLN A 177 -10.95 -2.05 29.63
N ASP A 178 -10.88 -2.05 30.96
CA ASP A 178 -9.62 -2.09 31.70
C ASP A 178 -9.04 -3.48 31.88
N ASN A 179 -9.68 -4.50 31.30
CA ASN A 179 -9.22 -5.89 31.37
C ASN A 179 -7.80 -6.04 30.81
N ILE A 180 -6.98 -6.83 31.50
CA ILE A 180 -5.58 -7.07 31.13
C ILE A 180 -5.46 -7.69 29.73
N GLU A 181 -6.36 -8.60 29.36
CA GLU A 181 -6.39 -9.25 28.05
C GLU A 181 -6.55 -8.23 26.92
N ILE A 182 -7.42 -7.22 27.09
CA ILE A 182 -7.62 -6.14 26.09
C ILE A 182 -6.35 -5.30 25.98
N LYS A 183 -5.73 -4.95 27.10
CA LYS A 183 -4.51 -4.12 27.14
C LYS A 183 -3.33 -4.83 26.49
N GLU A 184 -3.15 -6.13 26.75
CA GLU A 184 -2.10 -6.94 26.14
C GLU A 184 -2.32 -7.10 24.65
N ALA A 185 -3.53 -7.47 24.21
CA ALA A 185 -3.87 -7.58 22.80
C ALA A 185 -3.66 -6.25 22.04
N LYS A 186 -4.04 -5.11 22.65
CA LYS A 186 -3.78 -3.78 22.08
C LYS A 186 -2.29 -3.50 21.97
N ARG A 187 -1.49 -3.81 22.98
CA ARG A 187 -0.03 -3.61 22.97
C ARG A 187 0.64 -4.43 21.87
N ASP A 188 0.22 -5.68 21.70
CA ASP A 188 0.76 -6.56 20.67
C ASP A 188 0.39 -6.05 19.26
N LEU A 189 -0.85 -5.58 19.09
CA LEU A 189 -1.28 -4.94 17.84
C LEU A 189 -0.50 -3.65 17.55
N MET A 190 -0.27 -2.79 18.54
CA MET A 190 0.54 -1.58 18.37
C MET A 190 1.96 -1.90 17.93
N LYS A 191 2.58 -2.95 18.49
CA LYS A 191 3.89 -3.41 18.06
C LYS A 191 3.89 -3.93 16.64
N SER A 192 2.89 -4.72 16.26
CA SER A 192 2.72 -5.24 14.92
C SER A 192 2.53 -4.11 13.90
N LEU A 193 1.66 -3.13 14.21
CA LEU A 193 1.46 -1.93 13.37
C LEU A 193 2.76 -1.14 13.20
N TYR A 194 3.50 -0.91 14.28
CA TYR A 194 4.78 -0.21 14.22
C TYR A 194 5.76 -0.90 13.27
N LEU A 195 5.93 -2.21 13.39
CA LEU A 195 6.81 -2.99 12.50
C LEU A 195 6.32 -2.95 11.05
N CYS A 196 5.02 -3.08 10.82
CA CYS A 196 4.42 -3.01 9.50
C CYS A 196 4.70 -1.66 8.82
N LEU A 197 4.51 -0.54 9.51
CA LEU A 197 4.81 0.80 8.98
C LEU A 197 6.29 0.96 8.62
N HIS A 198 7.21 0.39 9.40
CA HIS A 198 8.64 0.41 9.04
C HIS A 198 8.95 -0.45 7.81
N VAL A 199 8.31 -1.60 7.68
CA VAL A 199 8.47 -2.48 6.49
C VAL A 199 7.91 -1.81 5.24
N ILE A 200 6.76 -1.13 5.34
CA ILE A 200 6.20 -0.32 4.26
C ILE A 200 7.21 0.77 3.84
N ASN A 201 7.74 1.51 4.80
CA ASN A 201 8.73 2.54 4.51
C ASN A 201 10.00 1.97 3.87
N ALA A 202 10.47 0.80 4.29
CA ALA A 202 11.61 0.12 3.67
C ALA A 202 11.28 -0.37 2.23
N LEU A 203 10.05 -0.79 1.98
CA LEU A 203 9.60 -1.14 0.63
C LEU A 203 9.62 0.09 -0.27
N GLU A 204 8.96 1.15 0.13
CA GLU A 204 8.80 2.38 -0.67
C GLU A 204 10.13 3.11 -0.88
N ALA A 205 10.87 3.34 0.21
CA ALA A 205 12.07 4.18 0.18
C ALA A 205 13.35 3.44 -0.26
N ILE A 206 13.36 2.10 -0.26
CA ILE A 206 14.57 1.33 -0.59
C ILE A 206 14.30 0.38 -1.76
N ARG A 207 13.36 -0.55 -1.60
CA ARG A 207 13.18 -1.64 -2.58
C ARG A 207 12.69 -1.15 -3.94
N PHE A 208 11.73 -0.22 -3.97
CA PHE A 208 11.26 0.37 -5.21
C PHE A 208 12.32 1.28 -5.85
N TYR A 209 13.10 2.01 -5.05
CA TYR A 209 14.18 2.83 -5.60
C TYR A 209 15.28 2.01 -6.29
N VAL A 210 15.61 0.82 -5.78
CA VAL A 210 16.51 -0.12 -6.48
C VAL A 210 15.91 -0.54 -7.82
N SER A 211 14.61 -0.83 -7.84
CA SER A 211 13.87 -1.19 -9.06
C SER A 211 13.87 -0.05 -10.07
N PHE A 212 13.63 1.20 -9.63
CA PHE A 212 13.67 2.39 -10.49
C PHE A 212 15.08 2.64 -11.05
N ALA A 213 16.13 2.45 -10.23
CA ALA A 213 17.51 2.56 -10.70
C ALA A 213 17.81 1.56 -11.83
N CYS A 214 17.28 0.32 -11.75
CA CYS A 214 17.38 -0.63 -12.85
C CYS A 214 16.69 -0.12 -14.12
N THR A 215 15.52 0.52 -14.00
CA THR A 215 14.80 1.09 -15.15
C THR A 215 15.54 2.29 -15.75
N PHE A 216 16.05 3.19 -14.91
CA PHE A 216 16.80 4.37 -15.38
C PHE A 216 18.06 4.03 -16.16
N ASN A 217 18.66 2.87 -15.92
CA ASN A 217 19.84 2.41 -16.68
C ASN A 217 19.54 2.10 -18.16
N PHE A 218 18.27 2.12 -18.59
CA PHE A 218 17.86 1.95 -19.98
C PHE A 218 17.63 3.29 -20.72
N GLN A 219 17.96 4.44 -20.10
CA GLN A 219 17.73 5.76 -20.70
C GLN A 219 18.81 6.16 -21.74
N ASP A 220 19.93 5.45 -21.82
CA ASP A 220 21.02 5.66 -22.78
C ASP A 220 20.88 4.65 -23.94
#